data_eb7e351c8e8f6c49592617e5efdb979b
#
_entry.id   eb7e351c8e8f6c49592617e5efdb979b
#
_cell.length_a   1.000
_cell.length_b   1.000
_cell.length_c   1.000
_cell.angle_alpha   90.00
_cell.angle_beta   90.00
_cell.angle_gamma   90.00
#
_symmetry.space_group_name_H-M   'P 1'
#
loop_
_entity.id
_entity.type
_entity.pdbx_description
1 polymer ?
#
loop_
_entity_poly.entity_id
_entity_poly.type
_entity_poly.pdbx_seq_one_letter_code
_entity_poly.pdbx_strand_id
1 'polypeptide(L)'
;LAQLVIDNIFTNDGQALGGEPVDEAFLRQQAQWRTRPNDLPQSVQVSLVSREILRQRHGTALVGRALEETNQLRAAYDTALEDFDLLVMPTTPMRATRLPGSDAGLAEVMTRSGEPLSNTRPFNNTGHPAMSLPCGFSDGLPIGLMLIGAPHSEALLYQTATTLEENLTTEKS
;
A
#
# COMPACT_ATOMS: atom_id res chain seq x y z
N LEU A 1 -8.10 -6.16 3.50
CA LEU A 1 -7.80 -5.33 2.33
C LEU A 1 -6.43 -5.63 1.73
N ALA A 2 -5.31 -5.52 2.46
CA ALA A 2 -3.98 -5.90 1.96
C ALA A 2 -3.97 -7.34 1.40
N GLN A 3 -4.79 -8.22 1.94
CA GLN A 3 -4.96 -9.57 1.48
C GLN A 3 -5.55 -9.65 0.06
N LEU A 4 -6.45 -8.76 -0.31
CA LEU A 4 -7.05 -8.71 -1.65
C LEU A 4 -6.04 -8.31 -2.74
N VAL A 5 -5.09 -7.42 -2.42
CA VAL A 5 -4.03 -7.04 -3.38
C VAL A 5 -3.08 -8.21 -3.62
N ILE A 6 -2.69 -8.92 -2.56
CA ILE A 6 -1.88 -10.14 -2.68
C ILE A 6 -2.65 -11.22 -3.44
N ASP A 7 -3.95 -11.33 -3.19
CA ASP A 7 -4.85 -12.24 -3.92
C ASP A 7 -4.82 -11.98 -5.41
N ASN A 8 -4.92 -10.73 -5.81
CA ASN A 8 -4.96 -10.35 -7.21
C ASN A 8 -3.65 -10.64 -7.92
N ILE A 9 -2.51 -10.37 -7.27
CA ILE A 9 -1.19 -10.60 -7.86
C ILE A 9 -0.87 -12.10 -7.97
N PHE A 10 -1.23 -12.91 -6.97
CA PHE A 10 -0.75 -14.29 -6.87
C PHE A 10 -1.77 -15.36 -7.22
N THR A 11 -3.05 -15.07 -7.24
CA THR A 11 -4.06 -16.14 -7.27
C THR A 11 -5.19 -15.95 -8.27
N ASN A 12 -5.40 -14.76 -8.79
CA ASN A 12 -6.51 -14.48 -9.71
C ASN A 12 -6.11 -14.68 -11.17
N ASP A 13 -5.08 -15.47 -11.41
CA ASP A 13 -4.49 -15.71 -12.75
C ASP A 13 -4.35 -14.41 -13.57
N GLY A 14 -4.11 -13.26 -12.85
CA GLY A 14 -3.91 -11.94 -13.40
C GLY A 14 -5.16 -11.21 -13.88
N GLN A 15 -6.36 -11.69 -13.57
CA GLN A 15 -7.54 -10.86 -13.79
C GLN A 15 -7.51 -9.68 -12.82
N ALA A 16 -7.33 -8.49 -13.35
CA ALA A 16 -7.46 -7.27 -12.58
C ALA A 16 -8.87 -7.19 -11.96
N LEU A 17 -9.00 -6.67 -10.75
CA LEU A 17 -10.30 -6.42 -10.11
C LEU A 17 -11.18 -5.45 -10.92
N GLY A 18 -10.67 -4.84 -11.98
CA GLY A 18 -11.36 -3.92 -12.88
C GLY A 18 -11.75 -4.48 -14.27
N GLY A 19 -11.49 -5.77 -14.55
CA GLY A 19 -11.93 -6.39 -15.81
C GLY A 19 -11.09 -6.09 -17.05
N GLU A 20 -9.99 -5.35 -16.94
CA GLU A 20 -9.05 -5.16 -18.06
C GLU A 20 -8.30 -6.46 -18.33
N PRO A 21 -8.17 -6.86 -19.62
CA PRO A 21 -7.41 -8.05 -19.97
C PRO A 21 -5.93 -7.84 -19.66
N VAL A 22 -5.35 -8.71 -18.85
CA VAL A 22 -3.92 -8.70 -18.56
C VAL A 22 -3.17 -9.52 -19.62
N ASP A 23 -2.00 -9.05 -20.02
CA ASP A 23 -1.13 -9.73 -20.97
C ASP A 23 -0.85 -11.17 -20.51
N GLU A 24 -1.13 -12.15 -21.38
CA GLU A 24 -0.89 -13.56 -21.11
C GLU A 24 0.59 -13.89 -20.79
N ALA A 25 1.54 -13.14 -21.36
CA ALA A 25 2.96 -13.34 -21.06
C ALA A 25 3.27 -12.94 -19.61
N PHE A 26 2.68 -11.82 -19.13
CA PHE A 26 2.75 -11.40 -17.74
C PHE A 26 2.16 -12.45 -16.80
N LEU A 27 1.00 -13.02 -17.14
CA LEU A 27 0.35 -14.06 -16.35
C LEU A 27 1.21 -15.32 -16.23
N ARG A 28 1.78 -15.78 -17.35
CA ARG A 28 2.70 -16.93 -17.36
C ARG A 28 3.95 -16.66 -16.52
N GLN A 29 4.51 -15.47 -16.57
CA GLN A 29 5.65 -15.09 -15.76
C GLN A 29 5.27 -15.05 -14.28
N GLN A 30 4.15 -14.45 -13.94
CA GLN A 30 3.64 -14.41 -12.57
C GLN A 30 3.39 -15.80 -11.99
N ALA A 31 2.91 -16.75 -12.78
CA ALA A 31 2.64 -18.11 -12.32
C ALA A 31 3.91 -18.90 -11.91
N GLN A 32 5.11 -18.46 -12.33
CA GLN A 32 6.38 -19.18 -12.06
C GLN A 32 6.70 -19.31 -10.58
N TRP A 33 6.22 -18.40 -9.70
CA TRP A 33 6.45 -18.53 -8.26
C TRP A 33 5.94 -19.86 -7.68
N ARG A 34 4.91 -20.48 -8.31
CA ARG A 34 4.33 -21.76 -7.87
C ARG A 34 5.33 -22.92 -7.99
N THR A 35 6.34 -22.78 -8.83
CA THR A 35 7.40 -23.79 -8.99
C THR A 35 8.49 -23.68 -7.92
N ARG A 36 8.58 -22.50 -7.26
CA ARG A 36 9.58 -22.20 -6.23
C ARG A 36 8.96 -21.39 -5.08
N PRO A 37 7.94 -21.92 -4.39
CA PRO A 37 7.20 -21.16 -3.37
C PRO A 37 8.07 -20.77 -2.16
N ASN A 38 9.13 -21.52 -1.89
CA ASN A 38 10.06 -21.25 -0.79
C ASN A 38 11.01 -20.07 -1.05
N ASP A 39 11.13 -19.62 -2.31
CA ASP A 39 11.92 -18.44 -2.67
C ASP A 39 11.15 -17.13 -2.34
N LEU A 40 9.86 -17.22 -2.04
CA LEU A 40 9.07 -16.07 -1.63
C LEU A 40 9.46 -15.61 -0.22
N PRO A 41 9.48 -14.29 0.04
CA PRO A 41 9.65 -13.77 1.39
C PRO A 41 8.63 -14.37 2.37
N GLN A 42 9.04 -14.63 3.61
CA GLN A 42 8.16 -15.24 4.63
C GLN A 42 6.84 -14.46 4.81
N SER A 43 6.87 -13.14 4.75
CA SER A 43 5.67 -12.30 4.84
C SER A 43 4.67 -12.60 3.73
N VAL A 44 5.12 -12.85 2.51
CA VAL A 44 4.28 -13.22 1.37
C VAL A 44 3.73 -14.64 1.57
N GLN A 45 4.56 -15.60 1.98
CA GLN A 45 4.12 -16.97 2.25
C GLN A 45 3.01 -17.01 3.32
N VAL A 46 3.19 -16.28 4.44
CA VAL A 46 2.17 -16.17 5.49
C VAL A 46 0.89 -15.54 4.98
N SER A 47 1.01 -14.51 4.16
CA SER A 47 -0.16 -13.85 3.55
C SER A 47 -0.96 -14.82 2.67
N LEU A 48 -0.29 -15.60 1.82
CA LEU A 48 -0.94 -16.60 0.96
C LEU A 48 -1.65 -17.70 1.78
N VAL A 49 -0.98 -18.22 2.82
CA VAL A 49 -1.57 -19.23 3.70
C VAL A 49 -2.77 -18.66 4.49
N SER A 50 -2.63 -17.46 5.05
CA SER A 50 -3.70 -16.79 5.80
C SER A 50 -4.93 -16.57 4.93
N ARG A 51 -4.72 -16.15 3.67
CA ARG A 51 -5.80 -16.02 2.71
C ARG A 51 -6.56 -17.33 2.49
N GLU A 52 -5.84 -18.40 2.24
CA GLU A 52 -6.50 -19.69 1.98
C GLU A 52 -7.30 -20.15 3.19
N ILE A 53 -6.80 -19.98 4.40
CA ILE A 53 -7.53 -20.25 5.65
C ILE A 53 -8.80 -19.38 5.73
N LEU A 54 -8.71 -18.08 5.44
CA LEU A 54 -9.85 -17.17 5.47
C LEU A 54 -10.88 -17.56 4.41
N ARG A 55 -10.45 -17.90 3.20
CA ARG A 55 -11.32 -18.38 2.12
C ARG A 55 -12.07 -19.65 2.52
N GLN A 56 -11.39 -20.61 3.12
CA GLN A 56 -12.01 -21.86 3.58
C GLN A 56 -13.05 -21.63 4.71
N ARG A 57 -12.76 -20.70 5.63
CA ARG A 57 -13.62 -20.40 6.77
C ARG A 57 -14.84 -19.54 6.43
N HIS A 58 -14.67 -18.58 5.53
CA HIS A 58 -15.64 -17.51 5.30
C HIS A 58 -16.17 -17.46 3.85
N GLY A 59 -15.63 -18.30 2.95
CA GLY A 59 -16.01 -18.28 1.54
C GLY A 59 -15.72 -16.92 0.88
N THR A 60 -16.55 -16.56 -0.10
CA THR A 60 -16.44 -15.27 -0.83
C THR A 60 -17.08 -14.09 -0.10
N ALA A 61 -17.86 -14.34 0.97
CA ALA A 61 -18.56 -13.29 1.71
C ALA A 61 -17.60 -12.27 2.34
N LEU A 62 -16.43 -12.73 2.82
CA LEU A 62 -15.41 -11.85 3.36
C LEU A 62 -14.84 -10.89 2.30
N VAL A 63 -14.66 -11.37 1.07
CA VAL A 63 -14.18 -10.55 -0.06
C VAL A 63 -15.21 -9.47 -0.41
N GLY A 64 -16.51 -9.85 -0.47
CA GLY A 64 -17.60 -8.91 -0.73
C GLY A 64 -17.64 -7.78 0.31
N ARG A 65 -17.56 -8.12 1.59
CA ARG A 65 -17.52 -7.11 2.67
C ARG A 65 -16.30 -6.20 2.58
N ALA A 66 -15.12 -6.76 2.30
CA ALA A 66 -13.91 -5.97 2.16
C ALA A 66 -13.98 -4.99 0.96
N LEU A 67 -14.61 -5.38 -0.15
CA LEU A 67 -14.85 -4.49 -1.28
C LEU A 67 -15.84 -3.38 -0.93
N GLU A 68 -16.91 -3.70 -0.19
CA GLU A 68 -17.87 -2.70 0.27
C GLU A 68 -17.22 -1.67 1.20
N GLU A 69 -16.43 -2.10 2.18
CA GLU A 69 -15.66 -1.23 3.06
C GLU A 69 -14.66 -0.37 2.27
N THR A 70 -14.02 -0.93 1.24
CA THR A 70 -13.12 -0.17 0.34
C THR A 70 -13.88 0.93 -0.40
N ASN A 71 -15.07 0.64 -0.92
CA ASN A 71 -15.88 1.62 -1.63
C ASN A 71 -16.37 2.74 -0.69
N GLN A 72 -16.76 2.41 0.54
CA GLN A 72 -17.12 3.40 1.55
C GLN A 72 -15.93 4.30 1.90
N LEU A 73 -14.73 3.71 2.07
CA LEU A 73 -13.51 4.46 2.33
C LEU A 73 -13.14 5.38 1.15
N ARG A 74 -13.27 4.88 -0.09
CA ARG A 74 -13.07 5.69 -1.29
C ARG A 74 -14.01 6.89 -1.31
N ALA A 75 -15.30 6.68 -1.13
CA ALA A 75 -16.30 7.74 -1.11
C ALA A 75 -16.01 8.80 -0.02
N ALA A 76 -15.49 8.40 1.14
CA ALA A 76 -15.11 9.33 2.19
C ALA A 76 -13.92 10.23 1.78
N TYR A 77 -12.91 9.67 1.09
CA TYR A 77 -11.80 10.45 0.55
C TYR A 77 -12.25 11.34 -0.62
N ASP A 78 -13.08 10.82 -1.53
CA ASP A 78 -13.66 11.62 -2.62
C ASP A 78 -14.39 12.84 -2.06
N THR A 79 -15.24 12.66 -1.04
CA THR A 79 -15.95 13.76 -0.38
C THR A 79 -15.01 14.77 0.26
N ALA A 80 -13.96 14.32 0.94
CA ALA A 80 -12.98 15.23 1.52
C ALA A 80 -12.23 16.04 0.45
N LEU A 81 -11.97 15.44 -0.70
CA LEU A 81 -11.29 16.09 -1.83
C LEU A 81 -12.22 16.98 -2.70
N GLU A 82 -13.52 17.04 -2.41
CA GLU A 82 -14.40 18.08 -2.93
C GLU A 82 -14.14 19.46 -2.30
N ASP A 83 -13.73 19.46 -1.02
CA ASP A 83 -13.46 20.68 -0.25
C ASP A 83 -11.98 21.09 -0.25
N PHE A 84 -11.08 20.18 -0.58
CA PHE A 84 -9.61 20.38 -0.54
C PHE A 84 -8.96 19.88 -1.82
N ASP A 85 -8.01 20.63 -2.35
CA ASP A 85 -7.22 20.23 -3.52
C ASP A 85 -6.34 19.00 -3.25
N LEU A 86 -5.79 18.91 -2.06
CA LEU A 86 -4.93 17.81 -1.58
C LEU A 86 -5.17 17.54 -0.10
N LEU A 87 -4.99 16.28 0.30
CA LEU A 87 -4.87 15.90 1.70
C LEU A 87 -3.40 15.67 2.04
N VAL A 88 -3.04 15.94 3.28
CA VAL A 88 -1.65 15.86 3.77
C VAL A 88 -1.59 15.04 5.05
N MET A 89 -0.64 14.11 5.12
CA MET A 89 -0.38 13.35 6.34
C MET A 89 1.07 12.83 6.37
N PRO A 90 1.58 12.37 7.52
CA PRO A 90 2.84 11.63 7.56
C PRO A 90 2.77 10.37 6.69
N THR A 91 3.81 10.07 5.91
CA THR A 91 3.85 8.87 5.07
C THR A 91 3.74 7.60 5.91
N THR A 92 4.41 7.57 7.05
CA THR A 92 4.34 6.46 8.01
C THR A 92 3.85 6.96 9.37
N PRO A 93 3.10 6.15 10.14
CA PRO A 93 2.57 6.55 11.45
C PRO A 93 3.66 6.63 12.53
N MET A 94 4.89 6.25 12.20
CA MET A 94 6.02 6.16 13.12
C MET A 94 7.32 6.47 12.41
N ARG A 95 8.34 6.79 13.18
CA ARG A 95 9.73 6.86 12.68
C ARG A 95 10.24 5.46 12.31
N ALA A 96 11.30 5.41 11.51
CA ALA A 96 11.96 4.15 11.18
C ALA A 96 12.32 3.39 12.47
N THR A 97 11.93 2.13 12.54
CA THR A 97 12.23 1.22 13.64
C THR A 97 13.46 0.37 13.32
N ARG A 98 14.09 -0.19 14.35
CA ARG A 98 15.19 -1.14 14.13
C ARG A 98 14.68 -2.37 13.38
N LEU A 99 15.49 -2.86 12.47
CA LEU A 99 15.22 -4.13 11.80
C LEU A 99 15.14 -5.27 12.83
N PRO A 100 14.28 -6.26 12.59
CA PRO A 100 14.26 -7.48 13.38
C PRO A 100 15.64 -8.13 13.39
N GLY A 101 16.03 -8.76 14.51
CA GLY A 101 17.23 -9.56 14.58
C GLY A 101 17.20 -10.75 13.63
N SER A 102 18.37 -11.33 13.32
CA SER A 102 18.45 -12.52 12.46
C SER A 102 17.76 -13.76 13.05
N ASP A 103 17.53 -13.75 14.35
CA ASP A 103 16.83 -14.77 15.14
C ASP A 103 15.38 -14.40 15.48
N ALA A 104 14.89 -13.30 14.94
CA ALA A 104 13.52 -12.82 15.19
C ALA A 104 12.48 -13.85 14.73
N GLY A 105 11.49 -14.08 15.58
CA GLY A 105 10.38 -14.96 15.26
C GLY A 105 9.47 -14.36 14.18
N LEU A 106 8.75 -15.22 13.46
CA LEU A 106 7.87 -14.83 12.37
C LEU A 106 6.86 -13.74 12.76
N ALA A 107 6.30 -13.80 13.96
CA ALA A 107 5.35 -12.82 14.48
C ALA A 107 5.96 -11.41 14.55
N GLU A 108 7.21 -11.30 15.03
CA GLU A 108 7.93 -10.03 15.08
C GLU A 108 8.20 -9.49 13.67
N VAL A 109 8.70 -10.33 12.76
CA VAL A 109 8.95 -9.96 11.37
C VAL A 109 7.67 -9.43 10.71
N MET A 110 6.54 -10.12 10.90
CA MET A 110 5.24 -9.70 10.35
C MET A 110 4.76 -8.37 10.94
N THR A 111 4.90 -8.18 12.24
CA THR A 111 4.55 -6.92 12.92
C THR A 111 5.38 -5.77 12.36
N ARG A 112 6.70 -5.90 12.36
CA ARG A 112 7.63 -4.88 11.87
C ARG A 112 7.41 -4.54 10.39
N SER A 113 7.08 -5.53 9.57
CA SER A 113 6.75 -5.32 8.15
C SER A 113 5.40 -4.62 7.95
N GLY A 114 4.47 -4.76 8.88
CA GLY A 114 3.11 -4.24 8.78
C GLY A 114 2.92 -2.82 9.33
N GLU A 115 3.63 -2.48 10.40
CA GLU A 115 3.49 -1.20 11.12
C GLU A 115 3.65 0.05 10.22
N PRO A 116 4.67 0.15 9.32
CA PRO A 116 4.87 1.33 8.50
C PRO A 116 3.78 1.56 7.45
N LEU A 117 2.99 0.54 7.13
CA LEU A 117 2.05 0.58 6.01
C LEU A 117 0.68 1.18 6.36
N SER A 118 0.43 1.55 7.63
CA SER A 118 -0.91 1.94 8.09
C SER A 118 -1.45 3.16 7.36
N ASN A 119 -0.61 4.15 7.05
CA ASN A 119 -1.02 5.38 6.37
C ASN A 119 -1.08 5.21 4.84
N THR A 120 -0.31 4.30 4.24
CA THR A 120 -0.26 4.11 2.78
C THR A 120 -1.27 3.08 2.26
N ARG A 121 -1.66 2.10 3.08
CA ARG A 121 -2.62 1.06 2.70
C ARG A 121 -3.98 1.59 2.21
N PRO A 122 -4.58 2.61 2.82
CA PRO A 122 -5.84 3.15 2.34
C PRO A 122 -5.80 3.50 0.86
N PHE A 123 -4.75 4.20 0.41
CA PHE A 123 -4.64 4.71 -0.96
C PHE A 123 -4.33 3.61 -1.98
N ASN A 124 -3.61 2.57 -1.58
CA ASN A 124 -3.44 1.35 -2.39
C ASN A 124 -4.78 0.64 -2.68
N ASN A 125 -5.76 0.78 -1.79
CA ASN A 125 -7.07 0.15 -1.95
C ASN A 125 -8.07 1.08 -2.64
N THR A 126 -8.07 2.37 -2.31
CA THR A 126 -9.02 3.35 -2.86
C THR A 126 -8.61 3.87 -4.23
N GLY A 127 -7.34 3.71 -4.62
CA GLY A 127 -6.84 4.15 -5.92
C GLY A 127 -6.56 5.64 -6.04
N HIS A 128 -6.57 6.39 -4.92
CA HIS A 128 -6.16 7.78 -4.93
C HIS A 128 -4.65 7.88 -5.16
N PRO A 129 -4.19 8.77 -6.04
CA PRO A 129 -2.77 9.03 -6.22
C PRO A 129 -2.18 9.63 -4.94
N ALA A 130 -1.04 9.10 -4.52
CA ALA A 130 -0.35 9.56 -3.32
C ALA A 130 1.15 9.63 -3.57
N MET A 131 1.80 10.68 -3.07
CA MET A 131 3.22 10.93 -3.22
C MET A 131 3.84 11.23 -1.87
N SER A 132 4.99 10.62 -1.58
CA SER A 132 5.79 10.92 -0.39
C SER A 132 7.01 11.75 -0.75
N LEU A 133 7.28 12.80 0.03
CA LEU A 133 8.46 13.64 -0.09
C LEU A 133 9.13 13.82 1.28
N PRO A 134 10.46 14.00 1.31
CA PRO A 134 11.16 14.26 2.56
C PRO A 134 10.77 15.64 3.12
N CYS A 135 10.38 15.71 4.40
CA CYS A 135 9.99 16.99 5.01
C CYS A 135 10.83 17.37 6.25
N GLY A 136 11.83 16.58 6.57
CA GLY A 136 12.72 16.87 7.71
C GLY A 136 13.25 15.64 8.40
N PHE A 137 13.73 15.83 9.63
CA PHE A 137 14.32 14.79 10.46
C PHE A 137 13.78 14.87 11.88
N SER A 138 13.66 13.73 12.56
CA SER A 138 13.43 13.63 13.99
C SER A 138 14.42 12.64 14.59
N ASP A 139 15.24 13.10 15.55
CA ASP A 139 16.33 12.34 16.15
C ASP A 139 17.28 11.70 15.11
N GLY A 140 17.60 12.46 14.05
CA GLY A 140 18.47 12.02 12.96
C GLY A 140 17.81 11.06 11.94
N LEU A 141 16.55 10.68 12.11
CA LEU A 141 15.81 9.83 11.19
C LEU A 141 14.94 10.68 10.25
N PRO A 142 14.91 10.38 8.93
CA PRO A 142 14.10 11.13 7.97
C PRO A 142 12.60 10.94 8.21
N ILE A 143 11.83 11.98 7.92
CA ILE A 143 10.36 11.98 7.97
C ILE A 143 9.83 12.25 6.57
N GLY A 144 8.85 11.45 6.15
CA GLY A 144 8.11 11.64 4.90
C GLY A 144 6.78 12.33 5.14
N LEU A 145 6.51 13.35 4.33
CA LEU A 145 5.20 13.96 4.16
C LEU A 145 4.51 13.30 2.97
N MET A 146 3.27 12.85 3.13
CA MET A 146 2.48 12.28 2.04
C MET A 146 1.41 13.28 1.60
N LEU A 147 1.39 13.55 0.30
CA LEU A 147 0.35 14.28 -0.40
C LEU A 147 -0.59 13.26 -1.06
N ILE A 148 -1.89 13.47 -0.94
CA ILE A 148 -2.92 12.63 -1.55
C ILE A 148 -3.84 13.54 -2.36
N GLY A 149 -4.15 13.16 -3.59
CA GLY A 149 -5.02 13.90 -4.47
C GLY A 149 -6.22 13.09 -4.97
N ALA A 150 -7.13 13.77 -5.63
CA ALA A 150 -8.25 13.13 -6.34
C ALA A 150 -7.74 12.22 -7.46
N PRO A 151 -8.50 11.22 -7.91
CA PRO A 151 -8.14 10.40 -9.06
C PRO A 151 -7.72 11.26 -10.26
N HIS A 152 -6.61 10.90 -10.90
CA HIS A 152 -6.01 11.61 -12.06
C HIS A 152 -5.44 13.00 -11.76
N SER A 153 -5.14 13.33 -10.51
CA SER A 153 -4.52 14.61 -10.09
C SER A 153 -3.01 14.55 -9.92
N GLU A 154 -2.31 13.59 -10.52
CA GLU A 154 -0.86 13.38 -10.37
C GLU A 154 -0.05 14.63 -10.74
N ALA A 155 -0.50 15.41 -11.75
CA ALA A 155 0.16 16.65 -12.12
C ALA A 155 0.16 17.69 -11.00
N LEU A 156 -0.94 17.80 -10.25
CA LEU A 156 -1.04 18.68 -9.08
C LEU A 156 -0.13 18.21 -7.95
N LEU A 157 -0.06 16.90 -7.72
CA LEU A 157 0.87 16.33 -6.73
C LEU A 157 2.33 16.69 -7.04
N TYR A 158 2.77 16.53 -8.29
CA TYR A 158 4.14 16.89 -8.71
C TYR A 158 4.40 18.38 -8.57
N GLN A 159 3.47 19.23 -8.99
CA GLN A 159 3.61 20.68 -8.89
C GLN A 159 3.75 21.13 -7.41
N THR A 160 2.89 20.60 -6.55
CA THR A 160 2.92 20.91 -5.11
C THR A 160 4.19 20.38 -4.46
N ALA A 161 4.60 19.14 -4.80
CA ALA A 161 5.82 18.55 -4.27
C ALA A 161 7.07 19.37 -4.64
N THR A 162 7.19 19.80 -5.88
CA THR A 162 8.30 20.65 -6.34
C THR A 162 8.38 21.96 -5.53
N THR A 163 7.25 22.63 -5.36
CA THR A 163 7.18 23.87 -4.57
C THR A 163 7.57 23.65 -3.10
N LEU A 164 7.10 22.53 -2.51
CA LEU A 164 7.45 22.18 -1.13
C LEU A 164 8.94 21.86 -0.98
N GLU A 165 9.53 21.09 -1.90
CA GLU A 165 10.96 20.76 -1.84
C GLU A 165 11.85 22.01 -1.96
N GLU A 166 11.50 22.95 -2.83
CA GLU A 166 12.22 24.24 -2.95
C GLU A 166 12.19 25.02 -1.64
N ASN A 167 11.04 25.12 -0.98
CA ASN A 167 10.90 25.84 0.29
C ASN A 167 11.60 25.14 1.46
N LEU A 168 11.47 23.82 1.57
CA LEU A 168 12.12 23.01 2.60
C LEU A 168 13.66 22.99 2.48
N THR A 169 14.19 23.20 1.29
CA THR A 169 15.63 23.27 1.04
C THR A 169 16.17 24.64 1.45
N THR A 170 15.41 25.71 1.25
CA THR A 170 15.79 27.09 1.56
C THR A 170 15.89 27.36 3.07
N GLU A 171 15.07 26.69 3.89
CA GLU A 171 15.12 26.84 5.37
C GLU A 171 16.33 26.15 6.02
N LYS A 172 17.09 25.34 5.28
CA LYS A 172 18.29 24.63 5.78
C LYS A 172 19.61 25.34 5.46
N SER A 173 19.60 26.49 4.79
CA SER A 173 20.76 27.32 4.46
C SER A 173 20.80 28.55 5.39
#